data_e7c5ab68d5b5bf68bfa94cf0c9591a2c
#
_entry.id   e7c5ab68d5b5bf68bfa94cf0c9591a2c
#
_cell.length_a   1.000
_cell.length_b   1.000
_cell.length_c   1.000
_cell.angle_alpha   90.00
_cell.angle_beta   90.00
_cell.angle_gamma   90.00
#
_symmetry.space_group_name_H-M   'P 1'
#
loop_
_entity.id
_entity.type
_entity.pdbx_description
1 polymer ?
#
loop_
_entity_poly.entity_id
_entity_poly.type
_entity_poly.pdbx_seq_one_letter_code
_entity_poly.pdbx_strand_id
1 'polypeptide(L)'
;ANEIAGETPIERFVELSREVPVLVAIDNPRVVADMARLARNRKAEVNVLVDVDLGLKRCGMTPGEPAAALAKMVVESGLKFRGLMGYEGHLQPLPPGAEKERAVTEAMQSLARTKKMIESSGIPVGIVSCGGTGDYAIAGASAGVTENQAGSYLLMDTWYAPFAPDFKVALSVLVTVISKTGGERLVVDAGCKAISGERGLPSVKGMTGLKLKALHAEHAPIAIEDPNLDVDVGDKIEIAVHYHDGTINLHKRMYGMRNGQMERIFTIEQ
;
A
#
# COMPACT_ATOMS: atom_id res chain seq x y z
N ALA A 1 -2.20 -0.26 11.88
CA ALA A 1 -2.50 -1.63 11.42
C ALA A 1 -3.91 -1.67 10.83
N ASN A 2 -4.14 -2.62 9.95
CA ASN A 2 -5.45 -2.84 9.34
C ASN A 2 -6.46 -3.41 10.34
N GLU A 3 -7.73 -3.44 9.95
CA GLU A 3 -8.81 -4.03 10.74
C GLU A 3 -8.55 -5.51 11.01
N ILE A 4 -8.86 -5.90 12.24
CA ILE A 4 -8.80 -7.29 12.68
C ILE A 4 -10.14 -7.69 13.27
N ALA A 5 -10.55 -8.93 13.07
CA ALA A 5 -11.79 -9.47 13.61
C ALA A 5 -11.58 -10.93 14.07
N GLY A 6 -12.49 -11.37 14.93
CA GLY A 6 -12.41 -12.69 15.54
C GLY A 6 -11.55 -12.72 16.81
N GLU A 7 -11.80 -13.70 17.66
CA GLU A 7 -11.22 -13.75 19.02
C GLU A 7 -9.70 -13.86 18.99
N THR A 8 -9.16 -14.81 18.25
CA THR A 8 -7.71 -15.09 18.23
C THR A 8 -6.87 -13.91 17.71
N PRO A 9 -7.18 -13.25 16.56
CA PRO A 9 -6.43 -12.08 16.12
C PRO A 9 -6.51 -10.91 17.10
N ILE A 10 -7.70 -10.65 17.68
CA ILE A 10 -7.88 -9.59 18.66
C ILE A 10 -7.08 -9.89 19.94
N GLU A 11 -7.10 -11.14 20.42
CA GLU A 11 -6.33 -11.55 21.61
C GLU A 11 -4.82 -11.34 21.38
N ARG A 12 -4.30 -11.76 20.24
CA ARG A 12 -2.88 -11.51 19.86
C ARG A 12 -2.54 -10.03 19.81
N PHE A 13 -3.42 -9.20 19.28
CA PHE A 13 -3.22 -7.75 19.24
C PHE A 13 -3.22 -7.14 20.65
N VAL A 14 -4.15 -7.57 21.51
CA VAL A 14 -4.23 -7.14 22.92
C VAL A 14 -2.96 -7.52 23.70
N GLU A 15 -2.42 -8.71 23.47
CA GLU A 15 -1.14 -9.11 24.10
C GLU A 15 0.01 -8.24 23.58
N LEU A 16 0.08 -8.00 22.26
CA LEU A 16 1.12 -7.15 21.66
C LEU A 16 1.06 -5.71 22.20
N SER A 17 -0.14 -5.17 22.43
CA SER A 17 -0.30 -3.80 22.96
C SER A 17 0.19 -3.63 24.40
N ARG A 18 0.47 -4.71 25.12
CA ARG A 18 1.13 -4.67 26.45
C ARG A 18 2.63 -4.50 26.36
N GLU A 19 3.22 -4.89 25.25
CA GLU A 19 4.66 -4.89 25.04
C GLU A 19 5.15 -3.66 24.27
N VAL A 20 4.37 -3.24 23.28
CA VAL A 20 4.72 -2.14 22.39
C VAL A 20 3.52 -1.23 22.10
N PRO A 21 3.74 0.07 21.86
CA PRO A 21 2.67 0.98 21.47
C PRO A 21 2.23 0.69 20.03
N VAL A 22 1.12 -0.03 19.88
CA VAL A 22 0.49 -0.32 18.60
C VAL A 22 -0.91 0.30 18.52
N LEU A 23 -1.33 0.64 17.31
CA LEU A 23 -2.67 1.11 17.00
C LEU A 23 -3.30 0.18 15.95
N VAL A 24 -4.62 0.05 16.00
CA VAL A 24 -5.39 -0.70 15.02
C VAL A 24 -6.57 0.13 14.55
N ALA A 25 -6.90 0.03 13.27
CA ALA A 25 -8.10 0.62 12.71
C ALA A 25 -9.32 -0.28 13.01
N ILE A 26 -10.46 0.34 13.28
CA ILE A 26 -11.72 -0.35 13.53
C ILE A 26 -12.88 0.40 12.87
N ASP A 27 -13.85 -0.36 12.37
CA ASP A 27 -15.05 0.17 11.72
C ASP A 27 -16.35 -0.51 12.20
N ASN A 28 -16.28 -1.37 13.23
CA ASN A 28 -17.40 -2.22 13.60
C ASN A 28 -17.66 -2.24 15.12
N PRO A 29 -18.90 -1.98 15.57
CA PRO A 29 -19.27 -1.99 17.00
C PRO A 29 -18.99 -3.32 17.69
N ARG A 30 -19.15 -4.45 17.00
CA ARG A 30 -18.87 -5.78 17.56
C ARG A 30 -17.39 -5.95 17.87
N VAL A 31 -16.52 -5.48 16.95
CA VAL A 31 -15.06 -5.53 17.17
C VAL A 31 -14.67 -4.66 18.36
N VAL A 32 -15.29 -3.48 18.53
CA VAL A 32 -15.10 -2.64 19.74
C VAL A 32 -15.46 -3.43 21.01
N ALA A 33 -16.61 -4.10 21.04
CA ALA A 33 -17.06 -4.86 22.21
C ALA A 33 -16.11 -6.05 22.54
N ASP A 34 -15.72 -6.81 21.52
CA ASP A 34 -14.80 -7.95 21.68
C ASP A 34 -13.42 -7.49 22.15
N MET A 35 -12.89 -6.45 21.54
CA MET A 35 -11.58 -5.88 21.89
C MET A 35 -11.58 -5.30 23.31
N ALA A 36 -12.62 -4.59 23.70
CA ALA A 36 -12.77 -4.04 25.06
C ALA A 36 -12.90 -5.14 26.12
N ARG A 37 -13.61 -6.22 25.81
CA ARG A 37 -13.71 -7.39 26.70
C ARG A 37 -12.35 -8.04 26.91
N LEU A 38 -11.61 -8.29 25.83
CA LEU A 38 -10.28 -8.92 25.89
C LEU A 38 -9.25 -8.00 26.56
N ALA A 39 -9.26 -6.70 26.24
CA ALA A 39 -8.39 -5.71 26.88
C ALA A 39 -8.57 -5.67 28.41
N ARG A 40 -9.85 -5.66 28.89
CA ARG A 40 -10.13 -5.73 30.33
C ARG A 40 -9.61 -7.02 30.96
N ASN A 41 -9.84 -8.17 30.34
CA ASN A 41 -9.40 -9.46 30.86
C ASN A 41 -7.87 -9.55 30.98
N ARG A 42 -7.15 -8.91 30.05
CA ARG A 42 -5.68 -8.90 30.02
C ARG A 42 -5.04 -7.69 30.71
N LYS A 43 -5.87 -6.74 31.24
CA LYS A 43 -5.43 -5.47 31.82
C LYS A 43 -4.52 -4.69 30.85
N ALA A 44 -4.88 -4.68 29.57
CA ALA A 44 -4.13 -4.02 28.51
C ALA A 44 -4.75 -2.68 28.16
N GLU A 45 -3.90 -1.68 27.84
CA GLU A 45 -4.32 -0.46 27.18
C GLU A 45 -4.27 -0.65 25.68
N VAL A 46 -5.39 -0.51 25.00
CA VAL A 46 -5.49 -0.73 23.57
C VAL A 46 -5.85 0.59 22.87
N ASN A 47 -5.00 0.98 21.92
CA ASN A 47 -5.16 2.20 21.15
C ASN A 47 -5.81 1.89 19.82
N VAL A 48 -6.83 2.69 19.44
CA VAL A 48 -7.59 2.48 18.21
C VAL A 48 -7.80 3.78 17.44
N LEU A 49 -7.85 3.65 16.12
CA LEU A 49 -8.37 4.63 15.19
C LEU A 49 -9.73 4.16 14.67
N VAL A 50 -10.67 5.05 14.48
CA VAL A 50 -11.88 4.74 13.72
C VAL A 50 -11.58 4.92 12.25
N ASP A 51 -11.78 3.87 11.46
CA ASP A 51 -11.68 3.94 10.01
C ASP A 51 -12.94 4.56 9.41
N VAL A 52 -12.73 5.44 8.42
CA VAL A 52 -13.79 6.21 7.74
C VAL A 52 -13.70 5.94 6.24
N ASP A 53 -14.76 5.39 5.65
CA ASP A 53 -14.82 5.15 4.21
C ASP A 53 -14.96 6.49 3.44
N LEU A 54 -13.88 6.88 2.78
CA LEU A 54 -13.84 8.08 1.94
C LEU A 54 -14.26 7.82 0.49
N GLY A 55 -14.86 6.65 0.22
CA GLY A 55 -15.38 6.28 -1.08
C GLY A 55 -14.70 5.07 -1.73
N LEU A 56 -13.66 4.51 -1.11
CA LEU A 56 -13.00 3.28 -1.57
C LEU A 56 -13.90 2.05 -1.45
N LYS A 57 -14.84 2.05 -0.49
CA LYS A 57 -15.78 0.93 -0.23
C LYS A 57 -15.07 -0.38 0.08
N ARG A 58 -13.95 -0.30 0.78
CA ARG A 58 -13.18 -1.46 1.23
C ARG A 58 -13.50 -1.79 2.69
N CYS A 59 -13.18 -0.92 3.60
CA CYS A 59 -13.51 -0.88 5.02
C CYS A 59 -13.92 0.54 5.39
N GLY A 60 -14.31 0.74 6.65
CA GLY A 60 -14.59 2.05 7.21
C GLY A 60 -16.07 2.35 7.41
N MET A 61 -16.32 3.14 8.45
CA MET A 61 -17.64 3.71 8.73
C MET A 61 -18.00 4.83 7.76
N THR A 62 -19.27 4.99 7.49
CA THR A 62 -19.76 6.18 6.79
C THR A 62 -19.29 7.44 7.52
N PRO A 63 -18.73 8.44 6.80
CA PRO A 63 -18.32 9.72 7.40
C PRO A 63 -19.45 10.42 8.15
N GLY A 64 -19.10 11.23 9.15
CA GLY A 64 -20.03 12.00 9.96
C GLY A 64 -20.58 11.23 11.15
N GLU A 65 -21.91 11.24 11.33
CA GLU A 65 -22.60 10.72 12.54
C GLU A 65 -22.26 9.25 12.84
N PRO A 66 -22.24 8.31 11.87
CA PRO A 66 -21.90 6.92 12.16
C PRO A 66 -20.47 6.73 12.69
N ALA A 67 -19.50 7.43 12.12
CA ALA A 67 -18.12 7.38 12.60
C ALA A 67 -17.97 8.05 13.99
N ALA A 68 -18.69 9.14 14.22
CA ALA A 68 -18.72 9.82 15.52
C ALA A 68 -19.35 8.94 16.61
N ALA A 69 -20.42 8.23 16.29
CA ALA A 69 -21.07 7.29 17.21
C ALA A 69 -20.12 6.13 17.56
N LEU A 70 -19.36 5.61 16.60
CA LEU A 70 -18.37 4.57 16.87
C LEU A 70 -17.22 5.09 17.73
N ALA A 71 -16.71 6.30 17.48
CA ALA A 71 -15.69 6.92 18.32
C ALA A 71 -16.15 7.09 19.78
N LYS A 72 -17.39 7.50 19.98
CA LYS A 72 -18.00 7.56 21.31
C LYS A 72 -18.08 6.20 21.98
N MET A 73 -18.52 5.17 21.25
CA MET A 73 -18.55 3.78 21.76
C MET A 73 -17.17 3.30 22.18
N VAL A 74 -16.13 3.61 21.41
CA VAL A 74 -14.72 3.27 21.74
C VAL A 74 -14.36 3.87 23.09
N VAL A 75 -14.60 5.16 23.31
CA VAL A 75 -14.31 5.84 24.58
C VAL A 75 -15.10 5.23 25.74
N GLU A 76 -16.41 5.02 25.56
CA GLU A 76 -17.29 4.44 26.58
C GLU A 76 -16.92 3.00 26.94
N SER A 77 -16.35 2.24 25.99
CA SER A 77 -15.89 0.87 26.21
C SER A 77 -14.60 0.77 27.04
N GLY A 78 -13.89 1.87 27.23
CA GLY A 78 -12.60 1.95 27.93
C GLY A 78 -11.37 1.75 27.02
N LEU A 79 -11.57 1.59 25.71
CA LEU A 79 -10.48 1.62 24.75
C LEU A 79 -9.97 3.07 24.57
N LYS A 80 -8.75 3.22 24.09
CA LYS A 80 -8.13 4.52 23.85
C LYS A 80 -8.35 4.96 22.41
N PHE A 81 -9.34 5.80 22.21
CA PHE A 81 -9.55 6.47 20.95
C PHE A 81 -8.40 7.45 20.69
N ARG A 82 -7.68 7.28 19.59
CA ARG A 82 -6.54 8.13 19.21
C ARG A 82 -6.87 9.04 18.05
N GLY A 83 -7.86 8.71 17.24
CA GLY A 83 -8.24 9.52 16.10
C GLY A 83 -8.91 8.74 14.98
N LEU A 84 -8.77 9.26 13.78
CA LEU A 84 -9.38 8.74 12.58
C LEU A 84 -8.32 8.20 11.60
N MET A 85 -8.68 7.17 10.88
CA MET A 85 -8.05 6.76 9.64
C MET A 85 -9.06 6.96 8.50
N GLY A 86 -8.59 7.31 7.31
CA GLY A 86 -9.41 7.35 6.12
C GLY A 86 -8.52 7.24 4.90
N TYR A 87 -8.70 6.20 4.09
CA TYR A 87 -7.87 5.98 2.92
C TYR A 87 -8.67 6.10 1.62
N GLU A 88 -8.32 7.09 0.83
CA GLU A 88 -8.93 7.39 -0.47
C GLU A 88 -8.25 6.65 -1.63
N GLY A 89 -7.98 5.37 -1.45
CA GLY A 89 -7.21 4.54 -2.41
C GLY A 89 -7.74 4.50 -3.83
N HIS A 90 -9.04 4.71 -4.03
CA HIS A 90 -9.66 4.81 -5.35
C HIS A 90 -9.26 6.08 -6.12
N LEU A 91 -8.75 7.11 -5.44
CA LEU A 91 -8.28 8.35 -6.03
C LEU A 91 -6.79 8.31 -6.40
N GLN A 92 -6.05 7.33 -5.89
CA GLN A 92 -4.61 7.19 -6.16
C GLN A 92 -4.28 7.12 -7.67
N PRO A 93 -5.02 6.34 -8.51
CA PRO A 93 -4.74 6.22 -9.93
C PRO A 93 -5.34 7.33 -10.80
N LEU A 94 -5.88 8.40 -10.20
CA LEU A 94 -6.25 9.56 -11.00
C LEU A 94 -4.97 10.26 -11.50
N PRO A 95 -4.94 10.69 -12.76
CA PRO A 95 -3.84 11.48 -13.29
C PRO A 95 -3.64 12.78 -12.50
N PRO A 96 -2.40 13.27 -12.31
CA PRO A 96 -2.15 14.58 -11.72
C PRO A 96 -2.94 15.68 -12.45
N GLY A 97 -3.55 16.60 -11.70
CA GLY A 97 -4.31 17.72 -12.25
C GLY A 97 -5.54 18.10 -11.41
N ALA A 98 -6.30 19.07 -11.91
CA ALA A 98 -7.40 19.70 -11.17
C ALA A 98 -8.52 18.73 -10.75
N GLU A 99 -8.77 17.67 -11.49
CA GLU A 99 -9.77 16.65 -11.13
C GLU A 99 -9.33 15.88 -9.88
N LYS A 100 -8.08 15.41 -9.86
CA LYS A 100 -7.49 14.74 -8.70
C LYS A 100 -7.46 15.65 -7.47
N GLU A 101 -6.98 16.88 -7.65
CA GLU A 101 -6.93 17.88 -6.58
C GLU A 101 -8.30 18.11 -5.94
N ARG A 102 -9.33 18.28 -6.77
CA ARG A 102 -10.71 18.45 -6.28
C ARG A 102 -11.20 17.21 -5.53
N ALA A 103 -11.05 16.02 -6.13
CA ALA A 103 -11.56 14.78 -5.55
C ALA A 103 -10.88 14.46 -4.21
N VAL A 104 -9.56 14.58 -4.12
CA VAL A 104 -8.81 14.37 -2.87
C VAL A 104 -9.18 15.43 -1.84
N THR A 105 -9.30 16.69 -2.24
CA THR A 105 -9.72 17.77 -1.33
C THR A 105 -11.11 17.52 -0.75
N GLU A 106 -12.06 17.07 -1.56
CA GLU A 106 -13.42 16.71 -1.11
C GLU A 106 -13.39 15.56 -0.08
N ALA A 107 -12.57 14.52 -0.33
CA ALA A 107 -12.37 13.41 0.60
C ALA A 107 -11.78 13.91 1.95
N MET A 108 -10.75 14.75 1.90
CA MET A 108 -10.14 15.34 3.10
C MET A 108 -11.11 16.24 3.87
N GLN A 109 -11.93 17.03 3.17
CA GLN A 109 -12.98 17.83 3.81
C GLN A 109 -14.03 16.96 4.51
N SER A 110 -14.37 15.80 3.94
CA SER A 110 -15.28 14.84 4.58
C SER A 110 -14.70 14.31 5.90
N LEU A 111 -13.43 13.94 5.89
CA LEU A 111 -12.70 13.47 7.07
C LEU A 111 -12.60 14.59 8.11
N ALA A 112 -12.29 15.84 7.70
CA ALA A 112 -12.22 17.00 8.58
C ALA A 112 -13.57 17.36 9.23
N ARG A 113 -14.68 17.23 8.48
CA ARG A 113 -16.04 17.40 9.06
C ARG A 113 -16.34 16.34 10.10
N THR A 114 -15.97 15.08 9.85
CA THR A 114 -16.13 13.98 10.81
C THR A 114 -15.31 14.23 12.08
N LYS A 115 -14.04 14.63 11.91
CA LYS A 115 -13.19 15.06 13.04
C LYS A 115 -13.86 16.13 13.89
N LYS A 116 -14.30 17.22 13.26
CA LYS A 116 -14.97 18.34 13.96
C LYS A 116 -16.21 17.89 14.72
N MET A 117 -17.00 16.99 14.17
CA MET A 117 -18.19 16.45 14.84
C MET A 117 -17.82 15.67 16.11
N ILE A 118 -16.79 14.84 16.06
CA ILE A 118 -16.28 14.10 17.21
C ILE A 118 -15.76 15.07 18.29
N GLU A 119 -14.96 16.05 17.89
CA GLU A 119 -14.40 17.05 18.81
C GLU A 119 -15.49 17.91 19.47
N SER A 120 -16.56 18.21 18.74
CA SER A 120 -17.72 18.95 19.29
C SER A 120 -18.47 18.18 20.39
N SER A 121 -18.30 16.84 20.46
CA SER A 121 -18.83 16.02 21.57
C SER A 121 -17.86 15.91 22.76
N GLY A 122 -16.74 16.63 22.74
CA GLY A 122 -15.72 16.63 23.79
C GLY A 122 -14.68 15.49 23.69
N ILE A 123 -14.66 14.75 22.57
CA ILE A 123 -13.70 13.67 22.35
C ILE A 123 -12.53 14.22 21.49
N PRO A 124 -11.29 14.25 21.99
CA PRO A 124 -10.15 14.75 21.22
C PRO A 124 -9.77 13.80 20.10
N VAL A 125 -9.42 14.36 18.93
CA VAL A 125 -8.92 13.62 17.75
C VAL A 125 -7.47 14.00 17.53
N GLY A 126 -6.55 13.19 18.06
CA GLY A 126 -5.11 13.47 18.01
C GLY A 126 -4.45 13.05 16.70
N ILE A 127 -4.95 11.99 16.06
CA ILE A 127 -4.42 11.45 14.82
C ILE A 127 -5.47 11.55 13.72
N VAL A 128 -5.06 12.02 12.56
CA VAL A 128 -5.81 11.95 11.31
C VAL A 128 -4.86 11.37 10.26
N SER A 129 -5.01 10.09 9.99
CA SER A 129 -4.15 9.30 9.12
C SER A 129 -4.86 9.04 7.80
N CYS A 130 -4.28 9.46 6.68
CA CYS A 130 -4.88 9.35 5.34
C CYS A 130 -3.82 9.44 4.24
N GLY A 131 -4.25 9.46 3.00
CA GLY A 131 -3.36 9.66 1.85
C GLY A 131 -2.53 8.44 1.48
N GLY A 132 -1.97 8.50 0.29
CA GLY A 132 -1.06 7.50 -0.25
C GLY A 132 -0.02 8.12 -1.16
N THR A 133 0.77 7.30 -1.84
CA THR A 133 1.84 7.78 -2.72
C THR A 133 1.33 8.63 -3.88
N GLY A 134 0.13 8.31 -4.40
CA GLY A 134 -0.41 9.01 -5.57
C GLY A 134 -0.96 10.41 -5.29
N ASP A 135 -1.26 10.75 -4.04
CA ASP A 135 -1.87 12.02 -3.64
C ASP A 135 -1.22 12.66 -2.40
N TYR A 136 -0.06 12.16 -2.00
CA TYR A 136 0.65 12.56 -0.78
C TYR A 136 0.76 14.08 -0.59
N ALA A 137 0.97 14.82 -1.69
CA ALA A 137 1.13 16.28 -1.65
C ALA A 137 -0.20 17.01 -1.34
N ILE A 138 -1.33 16.49 -1.83
CA ILE A 138 -2.66 17.07 -1.64
C ILE A 138 -3.19 16.69 -0.25
N ALA A 139 -3.22 15.40 0.05
CA ALA A 139 -3.70 14.88 1.32
C ALA A 139 -2.84 15.41 2.50
N GLY A 140 -1.50 15.34 2.36
CA GLY A 140 -0.58 15.80 3.39
C GLY A 140 -0.59 17.31 3.64
N ALA A 141 -0.98 18.12 2.65
CA ALA A 141 -1.16 19.57 2.80
C ALA A 141 -2.53 19.94 3.38
N SER A 142 -3.46 19.00 3.52
CA SER A 142 -4.82 19.26 3.99
C SER A 142 -4.83 19.57 5.49
N ALA A 143 -5.56 20.61 5.87
CA ALA A 143 -5.61 21.09 7.25
C ALA A 143 -6.16 20.01 8.20
N GLY A 144 -5.42 19.73 9.27
CA GLY A 144 -5.80 18.76 10.29
C GLY A 144 -5.38 17.32 10.02
N VAL A 145 -4.77 17.03 8.90
CA VAL A 145 -4.06 15.78 8.65
C VAL A 145 -2.76 15.76 9.45
N THR A 146 -2.49 14.66 10.13
CA THR A 146 -1.31 14.52 10.99
C THR A 146 -0.36 13.44 10.49
N GLU A 147 -0.85 12.54 9.62
CA GLU A 147 -0.12 11.38 9.15
C GLU A 147 -0.52 11.04 7.71
N ASN A 148 0.48 10.77 6.87
CA ASN A 148 0.27 10.30 5.51
C ASN A 148 0.74 8.84 5.39
N GLN A 149 -0.10 7.97 4.80
CA GLN A 149 0.12 6.53 4.69
C GLN A 149 0.89 6.12 3.42
N ALA A 150 1.60 7.05 2.79
CA ALA A 150 2.38 6.76 1.59
C ALA A 150 3.46 5.70 1.86
N GLY A 151 3.47 4.63 1.08
CA GLY A 151 4.45 3.53 1.20
C GLY A 151 5.10 3.17 -0.14
N SER A 152 4.31 3.17 -1.22
CA SER A 152 4.76 2.76 -2.56
C SER A 152 5.93 3.58 -3.10
N TYR A 153 6.08 4.83 -2.68
CA TYR A 153 7.16 5.74 -3.11
C TYR A 153 8.57 5.20 -2.84
N LEU A 154 8.73 4.33 -1.85
CA LEU A 154 10.03 3.76 -1.47
C LEU A 154 10.65 2.92 -2.58
N LEU A 155 9.83 2.19 -3.32
CA LEU A 155 10.26 1.25 -4.34
C LEU A 155 9.74 1.64 -5.72
N MET A 156 8.53 2.16 -5.77
CA MET A 156 7.75 2.47 -6.96
C MET A 156 7.60 1.28 -7.89
N ASP A 157 6.69 1.41 -8.82
CA ASP A 157 6.50 0.50 -9.94
C ASP A 157 6.00 1.26 -11.17
N THR A 158 5.94 0.59 -12.29
CA THR A 158 5.53 1.22 -13.54
C THR A 158 4.04 1.52 -13.63
N TRP A 159 3.22 0.94 -12.72
CA TRP A 159 1.81 1.28 -12.61
C TRP A 159 1.59 2.60 -11.86
N TYR A 160 2.32 2.83 -10.75
CA TYR A 160 2.23 4.06 -9.97
C TYR A 160 2.93 5.25 -10.62
N ALA A 161 3.99 5.01 -11.40
CA ALA A 161 4.83 6.06 -11.96
C ALA A 161 4.07 7.20 -12.69
N PRO A 162 3.00 6.94 -13.48
CA PRO A 162 2.21 8.01 -14.10
C PRO A 162 1.42 8.87 -13.11
N PHE A 163 1.12 8.36 -11.94
CA PHE A 163 0.28 9.02 -10.92
C PHE A 163 1.08 9.76 -9.86
N ALA A 164 2.36 9.43 -9.73
CA ALA A 164 3.30 10.02 -8.77
C ALA A 164 4.68 10.24 -9.45
N PRO A 165 4.77 11.15 -10.44
CA PRO A 165 5.95 11.33 -11.29
C PRO A 165 7.18 11.87 -10.55
N ASP A 166 7.01 12.35 -9.31
CA ASP A 166 8.13 12.81 -8.46
C ASP A 166 9.04 11.67 -8.00
N PHE A 167 8.57 10.44 -8.06
CA PHE A 167 9.29 9.26 -7.60
C PHE A 167 9.74 8.37 -8.75
N LYS A 168 10.91 7.73 -8.58
CA LYS A 168 11.51 6.87 -9.60
C LYS A 168 11.26 5.40 -9.29
N VAL A 169 10.99 4.60 -10.33
CA VAL A 169 10.92 3.14 -10.22
C VAL A 169 12.29 2.59 -9.84
N ALA A 170 12.42 2.08 -8.63
CA ALA A 170 13.65 1.51 -8.10
C ALA A 170 13.63 -0.03 -8.12
N LEU A 171 12.46 -0.65 -7.97
CA LEU A 171 12.33 -2.11 -7.92
C LEU A 171 12.38 -2.73 -9.31
N SER A 172 13.22 -3.74 -9.45
CA SER A 172 13.30 -4.59 -10.65
C SER A 172 13.60 -6.03 -10.26
N VAL A 173 13.28 -6.96 -11.15
CA VAL A 173 13.70 -8.36 -11.07
C VAL A 173 14.80 -8.58 -12.10
N LEU A 174 15.97 -9.01 -11.63
CA LEU A 174 17.09 -9.39 -12.50
C LEU A 174 16.82 -10.77 -13.06
N VAL A 175 16.86 -10.90 -14.38
CA VAL A 175 16.57 -12.16 -15.10
C VAL A 175 17.68 -12.48 -16.09
N THR A 176 17.78 -13.76 -16.48
CA THR A 176 18.72 -14.23 -17.48
C THR A 176 17.98 -14.61 -18.74
N VAL A 177 18.49 -14.23 -19.91
CA VAL A 177 18.00 -14.71 -21.19
C VAL A 177 18.42 -16.15 -21.37
N ILE A 178 17.46 -17.06 -21.45
CA ILE A 178 17.70 -18.50 -21.53
C ILE A 178 17.43 -19.08 -22.92
N SER A 179 16.74 -18.33 -23.78
CA SER A 179 16.47 -18.78 -25.16
C SER A 179 16.30 -17.55 -26.07
N LYS A 180 16.83 -17.64 -27.28
CA LYS A 180 16.63 -16.70 -28.39
C LYS A 180 16.46 -17.51 -29.69
N THR A 181 15.27 -17.39 -30.27
CA THR A 181 14.94 -18.15 -31.50
C THR A 181 14.36 -17.24 -32.56
N GLY A 182 14.84 -17.36 -33.78
CA GLY A 182 14.30 -16.66 -34.95
C GLY A 182 14.53 -15.15 -35.00
N GLY A 183 15.35 -14.58 -34.11
CA GLY A 183 15.65 -13.13 -34.11
C GLY A 183 14.54 -12.19 -33.63
N GLU A 184 13.32 -12.68 -33.47
CA GLU A 184 12.16 -11.86 -33.09
C GLU A 184 11.73 -12.06 -31.63
N ARG A 185 12.29 -13.06 -30.94
CA ARG A 185 11.88 -13.44 -29.58
C ARG A 185 13.05 -13.93 -28.75
N LEU A 186 13.06 -13.51 -27.50
CA LEU A 186 13.83 -14.10 -26.43
C LEU A 186 12.92 -14.56 -25.28
N VAL A 187 13.44 -15.44 -24.43
CA VAL A 187 12.75 -15.92 -23.23
C VAL A 187 13.68 -15.78 -22.04
N VAL A 188 13.15 -15.33 -20.92
CA VAL A 188 13.87 -15.18 -19.66
C VAL A 188 13.42 -16.20 -18.62
N ASP A 189 14.28 -16.46 -17.62
CA ASP A 189 14.14 -17.43 -16.53
C ASP A 189 13.25 -16.96 -15.38
N ALA A 190 12.34 -16.02 -15.62
CA ALA A 190 11.35 -15.56 -14.64
C ALA A 190 9.95 -15.51 -15.25
N GLY A 191 8.97 -15.87 -14.46
CA GLY A 191 7.55 -15.81 -14.80
C GLY A 191 6.71 -15.37 -13.63
N CYS A 192 5.44 -15.78 -13.57
CA CYS A 192 4.50 -15.33 -12.52
C CYS A 192 4.88 -15.81 -11.10
N LYS A 193 5.79 -16.76 -10.95
CA LYS A 193 6.35 -17.14 -9.65
C LYS A 193 7.40 -16.17 -9.11
N ALA A 194 7.89 -15.26 -9.95
CA ALA A 194 8.87 -14.23 -9.56
C ALA A 194 8.40 -12.79 -9.81
N ILE A 195 7.38 -12.61 -10.67
CA ILE A 195 6.90 -11.31 -11.09
C ILE A 195 5.36 -11.31 -11.11
N SER A 196 4.73 -10.41 -10.38
CA SER A 196 3.26 -10.28 -10.40
C SER A 196 2.80 -9.67 -11.72
N GLY A 197 1.79 -10.32 -12.32
CA GLY A 197 1.06 -9.81 -13.48
C GLY A 197 -0.33 -9.26 -13.14
N GLU A 198 -0.65 -9.08 -11.86
CA GLU A 198 -2.00 -8.72 -11.38
C GLU A 198 -2.53 -7.42 -11.98
N ARG A 199 -1.68 -6.40 -12.15
CA ARG A 199 -2.07 -5.11 -12.73
C ARG A 199 -1.67 -4.95 -14.19
N GLY A 200 -1.11 -5.96 -14.80
CA GLY A 200 -0.63 -5.96 -16.18
C GLY A 200 0.80 -6.47 -16.32
N LEU A 201 1.29 -6.45 -17.55
CA LEU A 201 2.63 -6.93 -17.84
C LEU A 201 3.68 -5.86 -17.49
N PRO A 202 4.79 -6.27 -16.85
CA PRO A 202 5.92 -5.40 -16.59
C PRO A 202 6.68 -5.02 -17.88
N SER A 203 7.62 -4.11 -17.78
CA SER A 203 8.47 -3.67 -18.89
C SER A 203 9.94 -4.04 -18.66
N VAL A 204 10.71 -4.14 -19.74
CA VAL A 204 12.16 -4.28 -19.64
C VAL A 204 12.76 -2.92 -19.27
N LYS A 205 13.53 -2.87 -18.20
CA LYS A 205 14.10 -1.62 -17.68
C LYS A 205 15.28 -1.15 -18.53
N GLY A 206 15.22 0.09 -18.98
CA GLY A 206 16.34 0.72 -19.70
C GLY A 206 16.59 0.20 -21.13
N MET A 207 15.74 -0.68 -21.64
CA MET A 207 15.88 -1.24 -23.00
C MET A 207 14.58 -1.04 -23.79
N THR A 208 14.55 -0.01 -24.60
CA THR A 208 13.49 0.19 -25.61
C THR A 208 13.65 -0.86 -26.71
N GLY A 209 12.53 -1.32 -27.30
CA GLY A 209 12.56 -2.34 -28.35
C GLY A 209 12.48 -3.78 -27.83
N LEU A 210 12.34 -3.99 -26.51
CA LEU A 210 11.99 -5.27 -25.90
C LEU A 210 10.61 -5.16 -25.24
N LYS A 211 9.71 -6.06 -25.59
CA LYS A 211 8.32 -6.04 -25.08
C LYS A 211 7.91 -7.39 -24.51
N LEU A 212 7.64 -7.42 -23.22
CA LEU A 212 7.13 -8.62 -22.56
C LEU A 212 5.75 -8.99 -23.11
N LYS A 213 5.54 -10.26 -23.42
CA LYS A 213 4.30 -10.75 -24.04
C LYS A 213 3.42 -11.56 -23.10
N ALA A 214 4.02 -12.27 -22.15
CA ALA A 214 3.30 -13.06 -21.16
C ALA A 214 4.18 -13.34 -19.95
N LEU A 215 3.55 -13.76 -18.86
CA LEU A 215 4.20 -14.38 -17.71
C LEU A 215 3.68 -15.82 -17.61
N HIS A 216 4.48 -16.81 -18.00
CA HIS A 216 4.24 -18.22 -17.67
C HIS A 216 4.72 -18.50 -16.24
N ALA A 217 4.64 -19.74 -15.77
CA ALA A 217 5.03 -20.06 -14.40
C ALA A 217 6.48 -19.66 -14.09
N GLU A 218 7.44 -20.08 -14.92
CA GLU A 218 8.89 -19.88 -14.73
C GLU A 218 9.56 -19.10 -15.88
N HIS A 219 8.81 -18.69 -16.88
CA HIS A 219 9.35 -18.09 -18.11
C HIS A 219 8.53 -16.88 -18.53
N ALA A 220 9.20 -15.90 -19.13
CA ALA A 220 8.54 -14.80 -19.82
C ALA A 220 9.08 -14.64 -21.24
N PRO A 221 8.25 -14.83 -22.28
CA PRO A 221 8.61 -14.48 -23.64
C PRO A 221 8.58 -12.97 -23.85
N ILE A 222 9.63 -12.46 -24.49
CA ILE A 222 9.84 -11.06 -24.81
C ILE A 222 10.00 -10.95 -26.33
N ALA A 223 9.20 -10.10 -26.97
CA ALA A 223 9.39 -9.77 -28.38
C ALA A 223 10.54 -8.79 -28.55
N ILE A 224 11.33 -8.99 -29.60
CA ILE A 224 12.37 -8.07 -30.05
C ILE A 224 11.74 -7.20 -31.13
N GLU A 225 11.43 -5.95 -30.81
CA GLU A 225 10.83 -4.96 -31.75
C GLU A 225 11.93 -4.15 -32.46
N ASP A 226 13.14 -4.06 -31.87
CA ASP A 226 14.32 -3.48 -32.53
C ASP A 226 15.36 -4.60 -32.81
N PRO A 227 15.55 -4.98 -34.09
CA PRO A 227 16.46 -6.04 -34.47
C PRO A 227 17.95 -5.71 -34.26
N ASN A 228 18.28 -4.42 -33.98
CA ASN A 228 19.66 -4.00 -33.74
C ASN A 228 20.08 -4.15 -32.26
N LEU A 229 19.18 -4.60 -31.39
CA LEU A 229 19.53 -4.84 -29.99
C LEU A 229 20.49 -5.99 -29.84
N ASP A 230 21.64 -5.71 -29.25
CA ASP A 230 22.66 -6.70 -28.90
C ASP A 230 22.30 -7.35 -27.54
N VAL A 231 21.43 -8.35 -27.60
CA VAL A 231 21.01 -9.17 -26.45
C VAL A 231 20.98 -10.62 -26.86
N ASP A 232 21.68 -11.49 -26.12
CA ASP A 232 21.76 -12.92 -26.46
C ASP A 232 21.57 -13.81 -25.22
N VAL A 233 21.56 -15.12 -25.44
CA VAL A 233 21.47 -16.14 -24.40
C VAL A 233 22.61 -15.99 -23.41
N GLY A 234 22.30 -15.98 -22.11
CA GLY A 234 23.24 -15.74 -21.03
C GLY A 234 23.27 -14.29 -20.52
N ASP A 235 22.74 -13.34 -21.28
CA ASP A 235 22.69 -11.95 -20.84
C ASP A 235 21.70 -11.76 -19.70
N LYS A 236 22.02 -10.80 -18.85
CA LYS A 236 21.18 -10.37 -17.72
C LYS A 236 20.48 -9.07 -18.04
N ILE A 237 19.18 -9.06 -17.91
CA ILE A 237 18.35 -7.87 -18.08
C ILE A 237 17.50 -7.65 -16.85
N GLU A 238 17.06 -6.42 -16.64
CA GLU A 238 16.18 -6.05 -15.53
C GLU A 238 14.74 -5.88 -16.01
N ILE A 239 13.81 -6.49 -15.31
CA ILE A 239 12.37 -6.28 -15.51
C ILE A 239 11.88 -5.28 -14.46
N ALA A 240 11.48 -4.07 -14.89
CA ALA A 240 10.82 -3.10 -14.05
C ALA A 240 9.41 -3.59 -13.72
N VAL A 241 9.14 -3.86 -12.45
CA VAL A 241 7.87 -4.46 -12.05
C VAL A 241 6.70 -3.50 -12.28
N HIS A 242 5.55 -4.06 -12.63
CA HIS A 242 4.31 -3.29 -12.84
C HIS A 242 3.42 -3.25 -11.60
N TYR A 243 3.65 -4.14 -10.64
CA TYR A 243 2.97 -4.17 -9.35
C TYR A 243 3.95 -4.66 -8.27
N HIS A 244 4.45 -3.72 -7.47
CA HIS A 244 5.50 -4.03 -6.49
C HIS A 244 5.00 -4.89 -5.33
N ASP A 245 3.80 -4.64 -4.77
CA ASP A 245 3.26 -5.40 -3.65
C ASP A 245 3.20 -6.89 -3.96
N GLY A 246 2.55 -7.25 -5.08
CA GLY A 246 2.43 -8.63 -5.51
C GLY A 246 3.78 -9.27 -5.85
N THR A 247 4.73 -8.49 -6.39
CA THR A 247 6.06 -9.02 -6.72
C THR A 247 6.91 -9.25 -5.47
N ILE A 248 6.94 -8.30 -4.54
CA ILE A 248 7.70 -8.43 -3.29
C ILE A 248 7.28 -9.69 -2.53
N ASN A 249 5.98 -9.94 -2.47
CA ASN A 249 5.42 -11.11 -1.77
C ASN A 249 5.87 -12.48 -2.35
N LEU A 250 6.44 -12.50 -3.55
CA LEU A 250 6.99 -13.71 -4.18
C LEU A 250 8.45 -13.98 -3.79
N HIS A 251 9.09 -13.06 -3.09
CA HIS A 251 10.52 -13.12 -2.76
C HIS A 251 10.77 -13.12 -1.25
N LYS A 252 11.81 -13.80 -0.82
CA LYS A 252 12.27 -13.80 0.58
C LYS A 252 13.29 -12.71 0.87
N ARG A 253 13.92 -12.13 -0.15
CA ARG A 253 14.99 -11.15 -0.02
C ARG A 253 14.94 -10.14 -1.15
N MET A 254 15.37 -8.92 -0.83
CA MET A 254 15.71 -7.88 -1.80
C MET A 254 17.18 -7.50 -1.65
N TYR A 255 17.80 -7.11 -2.75
CA TYR A 255 19.19 -6.69 -2.82
C TYR A 255 19.26 -5.21 -3.15
N GLY A 256 19.76 -4.41 -2.22
CA GLY A 256 20.03 -2.98 -2.45
C GLY A 256 21.29 -2.83 -3.29
N MET A 257 21.12 -2.29 -4.49
CA MET A 257 22.20 -2.08 -5.46
C MET A 257 22.50 -0.60 -5.62
N ARG A 258 23.78 -0.23 -5.66
CA ARG A 258 24.25 1.12 -6.01
C ARG A 258 25.48 1.04 -6.89
N ASN A 259 25.46 1.72 -8.03
CA ASN A 259 26.55 1.74 -8.99
C ASN A 259 27.04 0.32 -9.38
N GLY A 260 26.10 -0.61 -9.57
CA GLY A 260 26.39 -2.00 -9.93
C GLY A 260 26.93 -2.89 -8.78
N GLN A 261 27.06 -2.36 -7.58
CA GLN A 261 27.51 -3.10 -6.40
C GLN A 261 26.36 -3.33 -5.42
N MET A 262 26.32 -4.52 -4.81
CA MET A 262 25.38 -4.84 -3.75
C MET A 262 25.85 -4.20 -2.44
N GLU A 263 25.01 -3.31 -1.88
CA GLU A 263 25.29 -2.64 -0.61
C GLU A 263 24.61 -3.33 0.58
N ARG A 264 23.40 -3.88 0.35
CA ARG A 264 22.59 -4.44 1.44
C ARG A 264 21.64 -5.55 0.96
N ILE A 265 21.38 -6.50 1.84
CA ILE A 265 20.33 -7.50 1.70
C ILE A 265 19.21 -7.16 2.69
N PHE A 266 17.99 -7.09 2.20
CA PHE A 266 16.78 -6.93 3.00
C PHE A 266 16.03 -8.27 3.05
N THR A 267 15.71 -8.75 4.23
CA THR A 267 14.77 -9.86 4.41
C THR A 267 13.36 -9.32 4.28
N ILE A 268 12.51 -10.07 3.59
CA ILE A 268 11.09 -9.76 3.44
C ILE A 268 10.35 -10.61 4.48
N GLU A 269 9.69 -9.94 5.41
CA GLU A 269 8.79 -10.60 6.35
C GLU A 269 7.44 -10.88 5.64
N GLN A 270 6.90 -12.09 5.84
CA GLN A 270 5.66 -12.57 5.21
C GLN A 270 4.64 -12.99 6.27
#